data_6f338e68d320f9e0e315070b0d37ed2a
#
_entry.id   6f338e68d320f9e0e315070b0d37ed2a
#
_cell.length_a   1.000
_cell.length_b   1.000
_cell.length_c   1.000
_cell.angle_alpha   90.00
_cell.angle_beta   90.00
_cell.angle_gamma   90.00
#
_symmetry.space_group_name_H-M   'P 1'
#
loop_
_entity.id
_entity.type
_entity.pdbx_description
1 polymer ?
#
loop_
_entity_poly.entity_id
_entity_poly.type
_entity_poly.pdbx_seq_one_letter_code
_entity_poly.pdbx_strand_id
1 'polypeptide(L)'
;MLSWIQHRWTGLCLLVMSLGALILFMYGFFPLKYQSGKLAHMDDLPNFIEGVSIDGQQVYNSGENSVILMVIDGLRYDFVTEEYMPYTGQMLKNKSACIYVTLAEPPTVTMPRIKAMMTGSVSTFADVALNFGAPSVRGDSVLRAAAARGRRSVMYGDDTWLRLFPGLWAEHDGTTSFYVTDYTEVDNNVTRHLDKTLAPDENKKPTFDFLVLHYLGLDHIGHLDGARSPKIRPKLKEMDDIVKKIFTAMGKWDRTGVLIVCGDHGMRDAG
;
A
#
# COMPACT_ATOMS: atom_id res chain seq x y z
N MET A 1 54.68 -34.39 -0.40
CA MET A 1 53.40 -34.99 0.03
C MET A 1 52.72 -34.18 1.15
N LEU A 2 53.41 -33.83 2.24
CA LEU A 2 52.84 -33.04 3.34
C LEU A 2 52.31 -31.65 2.92
N SER A 3 53.05 -30.90 2.08
CA SER A 3 52.60 -29.55 1.64
C SER A 3 51.31 -29.61 0.83
N TRP A 4 51.09 -30.61 -0.01
CA TRP A 4 49.89 -30.80 -0.80
C TRP A 4 48.64 -31.12 0.08
N ILE A 5 48.83 -31.91 1.14
CA ILE A 5 47.80 -32.21 2.13
C ILE A 5 47.43 -30.95 2.90
N GLN A 6 48.42 -30.15 3.34
CA GLN A 6 48.20 -28.88 4.01
C GLN A 6 47.37 -27.90 3.15
N HIS A 7 47.69 -27.74 1.87
CA HIS A 7 46.96 -26.86 0.96
C HIS A 7 45.49 -27.32 0.77
N ARG A 8 45.23 -28.61 0.72
CA ARG A 8 43.84 -29.15 0.65
C ARG A 8 43.06 -28.85 1.92
N TRP A 9 43.64 -29.04 3.10
CA TRP A 9 43.00 -28.70 4.36
C TRP A 9 42.74 -27.22 4.50
N THR A 10 43.66 -26.37 4.14
CA THR A 10 43.50 -24.91 4.11
C THR A 10 42.36 -24.52 3.18
N GLY A 11 42.32 -25.09 1.98
CA GLY A 11 41.26 -24.83 1.00
C GLY A 11 39.88 -25.26 1.54
N LEU A 12 39.79 -26.43 2.20
CA LEU A 12 38.56 -26.91 2.81
C LEU A 12 38.11 -26.00 3.95
N CYS A 13 39.02 -25.58 4.81
CA CYS A 13 38.70 -24.64 5.91
C CYS A 13 38.20 -23.31 5.36
N LEU A 14 38.84 -22.75 4.34
CA LEU A 14 38.38 -21.49 3.72
C LEU A 14 37.00 -21.67 3.10
N LEU A 15 36.71 -22.78 2.44
CA LEU A 15 35.39 -23.07 1.88
C LEU A 15 34.32 -23.13 2.98
N VAL A 16 34.59 -23.86 4.05
CA VAL A 16 33.64 -23.99 5.18
C VAL A 16 33.41 -22.64 5.86
N MET A 17 34.47 -21.84 6.05
CA MET A 17 34.34 -20.49 6.61
C MET A 17 33.53 -19.57 5.70
N SER A 18 33.76 -19.62 4.38
CA SER A 18 33.02 -18.82 3.40
C SER A 18 31.54 -19.19 3.36
N LEU A 19 31.24 -20.50 3.37
CA LEU A 19 29.85 -20.98 3.45
C LEU A 19 29.19 -20.59 4.78
N GLY A 20 29.89 -20.70 5.90
CA GLY A 20 29.42 -20.27 7.21
C GLY A 20 29.13 -18.77 7.25
N ALA A 21 30.04 -17.95 6.71
CA ALA A 21 29.84 -16.50 6.59
C ALA A 21 28.64 -16.14 5.69
N LEU A 22 28.47 -16.85 4.56
CA LEU A 22 27.33 -16.66 3.66
C LEU A 22 26.01 -17.02 4.36
N ILE A 23 25.96 -18.14 5.08
CA ILE A 23 24.76 -18.55 5.84
C ILE A 23 24.42 -17.52 6.92
N LEU A 24 25.44 -17.05 7.66
CA LEU A 24 25.25 -16.03 8.69
C LEU A 24 24.77 -14.71 8.09
N PHE A 25 25.33 -14.30 6.96
CA PHE A 25 24.89 -13.13 6.20
C PHE A 25 23.44 -13.28 5.76
N MET A 26 23.08 -14.42 5.13
CA MET A 26 21.70 -14.68 4.68
C MET A 26 20.72 -14.66 5.85
N TYR A 27 21.07 -15.27 6.98
CA TYR A 27 20.22 -15.29 8.17
C TYR A 27 20.03 -13.89 8.79
N GLY A 28 21.07 -13.07 8.83
CA GLY A 28 21.03 -11.72 9.39
C GLY A 28 20.37 -10.69 8.47
N PHE A 29 20.65 -10.79 7.15
CA PHE A 29 20.19 -9.81 6.17
C PHE A 29 18.79 -10.11 5.61
N PHE A 30 18.42 -11.41 5.52
CA PHE A 30 17.11 -11.87 5.05
C PHE A 30 16.34 -12.62 6.15
N PRO A 31 16.00 -11.95 7.27
CA PRO A 31 15.23 -12.63 8.31
C PRO A 31 13.87 -13.04 7.76
N LEU A 32 13.59 -14.35 7.81
CA LEU A 32 12.27 -14.86 7.48
C LEU A 32 11.33 -14.55 8.65
N LYS A 33 10.43 -13.60 8.47
CA LYS A 33 9.38 -13.35 9.44
C LYS A 33 8.23 -14.33 9.24
N TYR A 34 7.91 -15.07 10.29
CA TYR A 34 6.74 -15.93 10.29
C TYR A 34 5.49 -15.06 10.29
N GLN A 35 4.65 -15.24 9.27
CA GLN A 35 3.30 -14.68 9.25
C GLN A 35 2.32 -15.72 9.78
N SER A 36 1.61 -15.39 10.84
CA SER A 36 0.54 -16.24 11.34
C SER A 36 -0.53 -16.39 10.25
N GLY A 37 -0.94 -17.63 9.97
CA GLY A 37 -2.08 -17.90 9.11
C GLY A 37 -3.44 -17.68 9.78
N LYS A 38 -3.44 -17.37 11.09
CA LYS A 38 -4.64 -17.12 11.88
C LYS A 38 -5.18 -15.71 11.57
N LEU A 39 -6.45 -15.61 11.27
CA LEU A 39 -7.13 -14.31 11.17
C LEU A 39 -7.28 -13.70 12.57
N ALA A 40 -7.06 -12.39 12.68
CA ALA A 40 -7.32 -11.66 13.92
C ALA A 40 -8.81 -11.70 14.30
N HIS A 41 -9.07 -11.89 15.57
CA HIS A 41 -10.40 -11.89 16.15
C HIS A 41 -10.64 -10.62 16.96
N MET A 42 -11.88 -10.26 17.22
CA MET A 42 -12.19 -9.10 18.07
C MET A 42 -11.58 -9.22 19.48
N ASP A 43 -11.46 -10.44 19.99
CA ASP A 43 -10.84 -10.72 21.29
C ASP A 43 -9.31 -10.52 21.29
N ASP A 44 -8.68 -10.43 20.12
CA ASP A 44 -7.24 -10.15 19.99
C ASP A 44 -6.95 -8.64 20.07
N LEU A 45 -7.98 -7.78 20.06
CA LEU A 45 -7.84 -6.33 20.13
C LEU A 45 -7.47 -5.89 21.56
N PRO A 46 -6.57 -4.91 21.70
CA PRO A 46 -6.14 -4.47 23.02
C PRO A 46 -7.26 -3.76 23.79
N ASN A 47 -7.37 -4.07 25.09
CA ASN A 47 -8.26 -3.35 25.99
C ASN A 47 -7.63 -2.07 26.59
N PHE A 48 -6.40 -1.75 26.15
CA PHE A 48 -5.65 -0.57 26.56
C PHE A 48 -4.97 0.07 25.36
N ILE A 49 -5.06 1.38 25.26
CA ILE A 49 -4.29 2.19 24.31
C ILE A 49 -3.48 3.20 25.14
N GLU A 50 -2.16 3.19 24.98
CA GLU A 50 -1.23 4.09 25.70
C GLU A 50 -1.45 4.10 27.24
N GLY A 51 -1.79 2.94 27.82
CA GLY A 51 -2.05 2.79 29.25
C GLY A 51 -3.46 3.20 29.71
N VAL A 52 -4.31 3.68 28.80
CA VAL A 52 -5.70 4.01 29.08
C VAL A 52 -6.58 2.81 28.75
N SER A 53 -7.43 2.38 29.72
CA SER A 53 -8.43 1.34 29.50
C SER A 53 -9.48 1.85 28.53
N ILE A 54 -9.81 1.02 27.52
CA ILE A 54 -10.84 1.33 26.52
C ILE A 54 -11.96 0.29 26.60
N ASP A 55 -13.19 0.75 26.36
CA ASP A 55 -14.31 -0.14 26.14
C ASP A 55 -14.26 -0.63 24.69
N GLY A 56 -13.75 -1.85 24.48
CA GLY A 56 -13.59 -2.44 23.15
C GLY A 56 -14.88 -2.52 22.35
N GLN A 57 -16.03 -2.68 23.01
CA GLN A 57 -17.34 -2.71 22.33
C GLN A 57 -17.71 -1.35 21.75
N GLN A 58 -17.36 -0.26 22.41
CA GLN A 58 -17.62 1.09 21.92
C GLN A 58 -16.62 1.53 20.86
N VAL A 59 -15.32 1.24 21.08
CA VAL A 59 -14.23 1.71 20.21
C VAL A 59 -14.14 0.88 18.92
N TYR A 60 -14.34 -0.44 19.04
CA TYR A 60 -14.20 -1.36 17.89
C TYR A 60 -15.54 -1.73 17.24
N ASN A 61 -16.60 -1.02 17.59
CA ASN A 61 -17.89 -1.23 16.94
C ASN A 61 -17.78 -0.86 15.45
N SER A 62 -17.89 -1.85 14.59
CA SER A 62 -17.85 -1.63 13.15
C SER A 62 -19.15 -0.96 12.70
N GLY A 63 -19.11 0.34 12.46
CA GLY A 63 -20.15 1.00 11.68
C GLY A 63 -20.28 0.38 10.29
N GLU A 64 -21.45 0.51 9.67
CA GLU A 64 -21.64 0.16 8.25
C GLU A 64 -20.99 1.19 7.33
N ASN A 65 -19.69 1.37 7.43
CA ASN A 65 -18.95 2.36 6.65
C ASN A 65 -18.39 1.75 5.36
N SER A 66 -18.35 2.55 4.30
CA SER A 66 -17.55 2.24 3.11
C SER A 66 -16.19 2.91 3.22
N VAL A 67 -15.14 2.21 2.84
CA VAL A 67 -13.76 2.72 2.89
C VAL A 67 -13.22 2.83 1.47
N ILE A 68 -12.68 3.99 1.14
CA ILE A 68 -11.92 4.21 -0.09
C ILE A 68 -10.47 4.46 0.31
N LEU A 69 -9.57 3.61 -0.17
CA LEU A 69 -8.13 3.76 -0.06
C LEU A 69 -7.59 4.23 -1.41
N MET A 70 -7.21 5.50 -1.50
CA MET A 70 -6.55 6.07 -2.67
C MET A 70 -5.04 6.12 -2.40
N VAL A 71 -4.31 5.26 -3.06
CA VAL A 71 -2.84 5.23 -3.03
C VAL A 71 -2.33 6.01 -4.22
N ILE A 72 -1.50 7.01 -3.97
CA ILE A 72 -0.77 7.77 -4.98
C ILE A 72 0.69 7.38 -4.82
N ASP A 73 1.19 6.53 -5.72
CA ASP A 73 2.53 5.99 -5.67
C ASP A 73 3.58 7.12 -5.65
N GLY A 74 4.53 7.01 -4.73
CA GLY A 74 5.57 8.01 -4.55
C GLY A 74 5.11 9.34 -3.94
N LEU A 75 3.89 9.45 -3.39
CA LEU A 75 3.39 10.69 -2.78
C LEU A 75 4.18 11.06 -1.52
N ARG A 76 4.92 12.17 -1.59
CA ARG A 76 5.67 12.74 -0.48
C ARG A 76 4.75 13.56 0.44
N TYR A 77 5.06 13.57 1.72
CA TYR A 77 4.35 14.39 2.70
C TYR A 77 4.39 15.89 2.37
N ASP A 78 5.54 16.41 1.90
CA ASP A 78 5.75 17.83 1.56
C ASP A 78 5.04 18.24 0.25
N PHE A 79 4.48 17.30 -0.52
CA PHE A 79 3.62 17.60 -1.67
C PHE A 79 2.16 17.87 -1.26
N VAL A 80 1.74 17.46 -0.06
CA VAL A 80 0.36 17.67 0.40
C VAL A 80 0.21 19.06 1.00
N THR A 81 0.19 20.06 0.15
CA THR A 81 0.08 21.48 0.52
C THR A 81 -1.00 22.17 -0.31
N GLU A 82 -1.47 23.34 0.14
CA GLU A 82 -2.44 24.17 -0.61
C GLU A 82 -1.89 24.61 -1.97
N GLU A 83 -0.56 24.67 -2.12
CA GLU A 83 0.10 25.04 -3.39
C GLU A 83 0.00 23.96 -4.45
N TYR A 84 0.22 22.68 -4.07
CA TYR A 84 0.24 21.53 -4.98
C TYR A 84 -1.11 20.83 -5.07
N MET A 85 -1.83 20.72 -3.95
CA MET A 85 -3.13 20.06 -3.80
C MET A 85 -4.13 21.03 -3.12
N PRO A 86 -4.62 22.05 -3.84
CA PRO A 86 -5.38 23.16 -3.25
C PRO A 86 -6.68 22.72 -2.56
N TYR A 87 -7.40 21.75 -3.10
CA TYR A 87 -8.62 21.24 -2.47
C TYR A 87 -8.31 20.49 -1.16
N THR A 88 -7.37 19.57 -1.19
CA THR A 88 -6.92 18.83 0.00
C THR A 88 -6.33 19.78 1.05
N GLY A 89 -5.48 20.73 0.63
CA GLY A 89 -4.90 21.72 1.52
C GLY A 89 -5.96 22.59 2.20
N GLN A 90 -7.02 22.98 1.48
CA GLN A 90 -8.14 23.73 2.06
C GLN A 90 -8.93 22.87 3.07
N MET A 91 -9.16 21.57 2.79
CA MET A 91 -9.82 20.67 3.73
C MET A 91 -9.02 20.51 5.03
N LEU A 92 -7.69 20.43 4.94
CA LEU A 92 -6.81 20.38 6.12
C LEU A 92 -6.90 21.67 6.92
N LYS A 93 -6.85 22.84 6.26
CA LYS A 93 -6.96 24.16 6.88
C LYS A 93 -8.29 24.37 7.61
N ASN A 94 -9.38 23.89 7.01
CA ASN A 94 -10.73 23.98 7.58
C ASN A 94 -11.03 22.86 8.60
N LYS A 95 -10.06 22.00 8.92
CA LYS A 95 -10.21 20.86 9.83
C LYS A 95 -11.29 19.84 9.37
N SER A 96 -11.60 19.81 8.08
CA SER A 96 -12.48 18.80 7.47
C SER A 96 -11.74 17.50 7.13
N ALA A 97 -10.42 17.52 7.20
CA ALA A 97 -9.54 16.37 7.05
C ALA A 97 -8.40 16.43 8.08
N CYS A 98 -7.77 15.28 8.32
CA CYS A 98 -6.57 15.16 9.14
C CYS A 98 -5.41 14.66 8.28
N ILE A 99 -4.19 15.08 8.59
CA ILE A 99 -2.96 14.60 7.95
C ILE A 99 -2.05 13.96 9.01
N TYR A 100 -1.45 12.84 8.66
CA TYR A 100 -0.50 12.12 9.50
C TYR A 100 0.75 11.81 8.69
N VAL A 101 1.92 11.97 9.31
CA VAL A 101 3.18 11.50 8.73
C VAL A 101 3.34 10.03 9.05
N THR A 102 3.46 9.21 8.01
CA THR A 102 3.72 7.78 8.17
C THR A 102 5.16 7.46 7.78
N LEU A 103 5.83 6.66 8.60
CA LEU A 103 7.17 6.19 8.31
C LEU A 103 7.11 4.98 7.37
N ALA A 104 7.71 5.10 6.18
CA ALA A 104 7.87 3.99 5.27
C ALA A 104 9.14 3.21 5.64
N GLU A 105 8.96 2.06 6.30
CA GLU A 105 10.09 1.17 6.61
C GLU A 105 10.65 0.51 5.33
N PRO A 106 11.98 0.40 5.19
CA PRO A 106 12.60 -0.31 4.08
C PRO A 106 12.20 -1.80 4.04
N PRO A 107 12.11 -2.38 2.83
CA PRO A 107 12.32 -1.80 1.50
C PRO A 107 11.16 -0.94 1.04
N THR A 108 11.48 0.25 0.51
CA THR A 108 10.50 1.25 0.02
C THR A 108 10.18 1.02 -1.46
N VAL A 109 9.66 -0.14 -1.77
CA VAL A 109 9.21 -0.57 -3.10
C VAL A 109 7.73 -0.90 -3.01
N THR A 110 6.97 -0.61 -4.03
CA THR A 110 5.49 -0.67 -4.07
C THR A 110 4.92 -1.96 -3.47
N MET A 111 5.36 -3.15 -3.90
CA MET A 111 4.76 -4.40 -3.44
C MET A 111 4.98 -4.69 -1.93
N PRO A 112 6.21 -4.59 -1.36
CA PRO A 112 6.41 -4.71 0.08
C PRO A 112 5.58 -3.70 0.88
N ARG A 113 5.39 -2.49 0.35
CA ARG A 113 4.61 -1.44 1.02
C ARG A 113 3.12 -1.74 1.01
N ILE A 114 2.55 -2.17 -0.13
CA ILE A 114 1.17 -2.65 -0.20
C ILE A 114 0.95 -3.80 0.78
N LYS A 115 1.87 -4.76 0.82
CA LYS A 115 1.82 -5.88 1.77
C LYS A 115 1.81 -5.37 3.21
N ALA A 116 2.72 -4.45 3.57
CA ALA A 116 2.79 -3.87 4.91
C ALA A 116 1.50 -3.13 5.29
N MET A 117 0.96 -2.29 4.41
CA MET A 117 -0.30 -1.56 4.64
C MET A 117 -1.48 -2.48 4.90
N MET A 118 -1.59 -3.59 4.14
CA MET A 118 -2.74 -4.49 4.24
C MET A 118 -2.62 -5.52 5.37
N THR A 119 -1.41 -5.85 5.82
CA THR A 119 -1.18 -6.88 6.84
C THR A 119 -0.74 -6.32 8.19
N GLY A 120 -0.39 -5.02 8.26
CA GLY A 120 0.21 -4.40 9.45
C GLY A 120 1.60 -4.96 9.80
N SER A 121 2.25 -5.69 8.89
CA SER A 121 3.55 -6.31 9.12
C SER A 121 4.67 -5.55 8.42
N VAL A 122 5.83 -5.47 9.06
CA VAL A 122 7.02 -4.90 8.42
C VAL A 122 7.52 -5.87 7.34
N SER A 123 7.67 -5.37 6.11
CA SER A 123 8.23 -6.13 5.00
C SER A 123 9.73 -6.38 5.19
N THR A 124 10.26 -7.40 4.56
CA THR A 124 11.68 -7.77 4.62
C THR A 124 12.32 -7.67 3.23
N PHE A 125 13.65 -7.61 3.17
CA PHE A 125 14.37 -7.70 1.89
C PHE A 125 14.11 -9.03 1.16
N ALA A 126 13.78 -10.09 1.90
CA ALA A 126 13.35 -11.35 1.29
C ALA A 126 12.08 -11.18 0.45
N ASP A 127 11.16 -10.30 0.86
CA ASP A 127 9.96 -9.98 0.08
C ASP A 127 10.31 -9.34 -1.27
N VAL A 128 11.38 -8.55 -1.36
CA VAL A 128 11.87 -7.97 -2.63
C VAL A 128 12.54 -9.02 -3.51
N ALA A 129 13.42 -9.84 -2.93
CA ALA A 129 14.14 -10.88 -3.68
C ALA A 129 13.18 -11.91 -4.26
N LEU A 130 12.09 -12.21 -3.55
CA LEU A 130 11.02 -13.11 -3.97
C LEU A 130 9.98 -12.42 -4.88
N ASN A 131 10.12 -11.12 -5.12
CA ASN A 131 9.15 -10.27 -5.83
C ASN A 131 8.85 -10.73 -7.25
N PHE A 132 9.81 -11.29 -7.94
CA PHE A 132 9.62 -11.85 -9.28
C PHE A 132 8.81 -13.14 -9.31
N GLY A 133 8.45 -13.69 -8.14
CA GLY A 133 7.64 -14.88 -7.95
C GLY A 133 6.96 -14.91 -6.58
N ALA A 134 6.68 -13.73 -6.00
CA ALA A 134 6.18 -13.63 -4.63
C ALA A 134 4.88 -14.41 -4.44
N PRO A 135 4.81 -15.26 -3.42
CA PRO A 135 3.58 -15.94 -3.08
C PRO A 135 2.53 -14.93 -2.61
N SER A 136 1.27 -15.18 -2.96
CA SER A 136 0.13 -14.43 -2.43
C SER A 136 0.16 -14.36 -0.90
N VAL A 137 -0.35 -13.26 -0.34
CA VAL A 137 -0.53 -13.11 1.11
C VAL A 137 -1.54 -14.15 1.60
N ARG A 138 -1.06 -15.10 2.39
CA ARG A 138 -1.90 -16.17 2.98
C ARG A 138 -2.31 -15.88 4.41
N GLY A 139 -1.61 -14.96 5.08
CA GLY A 139 -1.86 -14.55 6.45
C GLY A 139 -3.02 -13.58 6.59
N ASP A 140 -3.17 -13.04 7.81
CA ASP A 140 -4.16 -12.02 8.12
C ASP A 140 -3.93 -10.75 7.31
N SER A 141 -5.04 -10.12 6.90
CA SER A 141 -5.03 -8.84 6.20
C SER A 141 -6.40 -8.19 6.24
N VAL A 142 -6.44 -6.87 6.05
CA VAL A 142 -7.69 -6.10 5.96
C VAL A 142 -8.64 -6.72 4.92
N LEU A 143 -8.13 -7.11 3.75
CA LEU A 143 -8.94 -7.71 2.69
C LEU A 143 -9.50 -9.09 3.06
N ARG A 144 -8.72 -9.91 3.74
CA ARG A 144 -9.22 -11.21 4.22
C ARG A 144 -10.25 -11.05 5.33
N ALA A 145 -10.02 -10.11 6.24
CA ALA A 145 -10.98 -9.78 7.28
C ALA A 145 -12.30 -9.24 6.70
N ALA A 146 -12.22 -8.41 5.66
CA ALA A 146 -13.38 -7.93 4.92
C ALA A 146 -14.14 -9.08 4.22
N ALA A 147 -13.43 -9.93 3.48
CA ALA A 147 -14.00 -11.07 2.79
C ALA A 147 -14.67 -12.07 3.74
N ALA A 148 -14.04 -12.35 4.90
CA ALA A 148 -14.60 -13.22 5.93
C ALA A 148 -15.93 -12.70 6.52
N ARG A 149 -16.18 -11.38 6.39
CA ARG A 149 -17.44 -10.73 6.79
C ARG A 149 -18.39 -10.49 5.62
N GLY A 150 -18.15 -11.09 4.45
CA GLY A 150 -18.97 -10.91 3.26
C GLY A 150 -18.92 -9.50 2.65
N ARG A 151 -17.87 -8.72 2.98
CA ARG A 151 -17.72 -7.35 2.47
C ARG A 151 -17.19 -7.39 1.04
N ARG A 152 -17.74 -6.53 0.19
CA ARG A 152 -17.39 -6.41 -1.23
C ARG A 152 -16.19 -5.50 -1.41
N SER A 153 -15.07 -6.04 -1.86
CA SER A 153 -13.84 -5.29 -2.18
C SER A 153 -13.72 -5.10 -3.69
N VAL A 154 -13.35 -3.87 -4.11
CA VAL A 154 -13.13 -3.49 -5.52
C VAL A 154 -11.76 -2.84 -5.65
N MET A 155 -11.06 -3.06 -6.77
CA MET A 155 -9.72 -2.51 -6.99
C MET A 155 -9.51 -2.07 -8.43
N TYR A 156 -8.93 -0.87 -8.59
CA TYR A 156 -8.43 -0.36 -9.86
C TYR A 156 -7.03 0.21 -9.68
N GLY A 157 -6.10 -0.17 -10.55
CA GLY A 157 -4.71 0.30 -10.55
C GLY A 157 -3.69 -0.82 -10.67
N ASP A 158 -2.54 -0.71 -9.99
CA ASP A 158 -1.42 -1.65 -10.11
C ASP A 158 -1.84 -3.11 -9.93
N ASP A 159 -1.51 -3.95 -10.90
CA ASP A 159 -1.80 -5.39 -10.90
C ASP A 159 -1.12 -6.16 -9.76
N THR A 160 -0.17 -5.54 -9.05
CA THR A 160 0.44 -6.06 -7.82
C THR A 160 -0.60 -6.42 -6.76
N TRP A 161 -1.69 -5.66 -6.67
CA TRP A 161 -2.80 -5.96 -5.77
C TRP A 161 -3.44 -7.31 -6.08
N LEU A 162 -3.61 -7.64 -7.36
CA LEU A 162 -4.20 -8.92 -7.81
C LEU A 162 -3.28 -10.10 -7.51
N ARG A 163 -1.98 -9.89 -7.65
CA ARG A 163 -0.95 -10.91 -7.34
C ARG A 163 -0.86 -11.20 -5.85
N LEU A 164 -0.90 -10.13 -5.02
CA LEU A 164 -0.81 -10.27 -3.56
C LEU A 164 -2.09 -10.86 -2.94
N PHE A 165 -3.25 -10.51 -3.47
CA PHE A 165 -4.56 -10.85 -2.89
C PHE A 165 -5.50 -11.49 -3.91
N PRO A 166 -5.12 -12.64 -4.52
CA PRO A 166 -5.93 -13.29 -5.54
C PRO A 166 -7.27 -13.77 -4.98
N GLY A 167 -8.33 -13.58 -5.75
CA GLY A 167 -9.68 -14.07 -5.42
C GLY A 167 -10.40 -13.29 -4.31
N LEU A 168 -9.84 -12.17 -3.83
CA LEU A 168 -10.49 -11.32 -2.82
C LEU A 168 -11.23 -10.11 -3.41
N TRP A 169 -11.16 -9.92 -4.71
CA TRP A 169 -11.75 -8.79 -5.43
C TRP A 169 -13.04 -9.19 -6.14
N ALA A 170 -14.13 -8.52 -5.83
CA ALA A 170 -15.42 -8.73 -6.50
C ALA A 170 -15.46 -8.09 -7.89
N GLU A 171 -14.73 -6.98 -8.07
CA GLU A 171 -14.51 -6.29 -9.34
C GLU A 171 -13.11 -5.70 -9.33
N HIS A 172 -12.40 -5.77 -10.45
CA HIS A 172 -11.05 -5.24 -10.55
C HIS A 172 -10.66 -4.91 -11.99
N ASP A 173 -9.73 -3.97 -12.14
CA ASP A 173 -9.01 -3.70 -13.38
C ASP A 173 -7.55 -3.38 -13.03
N GLY A 174 -6.66 -4.30 -13.41
CA GLY A 174 -5.24 -4.22 -13.09
C GLY A 174 -4.45 -3.59 -14.24
N THR A 175 -3.61 -2.60 -13.90
CA THR A 175 -2.70 -1.94 -14.84
C THR A 175 -1.26 -2.32 -14.48
N THR A 176 -0.44 -2.57 -15.49
CA THR A 176 0.97 -2.89 -15.28
C THR A 176 1.79 -1.64 -14.97
N SER A 177 2.62 -1.70 -13.93
CA SER A 177 3.55 -0.63 -13.51
C SER A 177 4.88 -0.61 -14.26
N PHE A 178 5.13 -1.56 -15.20
CA PHE A 178 6.44 -1.68 -15.85
C PHE A 178 6.77 -0.60 -16.89
N TYR A 179 5.77 0.11 -17.39
CA TYR A 179 5.96 1.15 -18.41
C TYR A 179 6.05 2.53 -17.77
N VAL A 180 7.16 2.82 -17.11
CA VAL A 180 7.40 4.10 -16.40
C VAL A 180 7.32 5.34 -17.30
N THR A 181 7.40 5.18 -18.63
CA THR A 181 7.19 6.27 -19.59
C THR A 181 5.72 6.67 -19.74
N ASP A 182 4.81 5.81 -19.32
CA ASP A 182 3.38 6.12 -19.27
C ASP A 182 3.00 6.62 -17.86
N TYR A 183 2.75 7.90 -17.74
CA TYR A 183 2.26 8.56 -16.52
C TYR A 183 0.86 9.16 -16.70
N THR A 184 0.20 8.88 -17.81
CA THR A 184 -1.14 9.39 -18.14
C THR A 184 -2.16 8.27 -18.27
N GLU A 185 -1.94 7.34 -19.21
CA GLU A 185 -2.91 6.25 -19.44
C GLU A 185 -2.97 5.28 -18.26
N VAL A 186 -1.87 5.08 -17.55
CA VAL A 186 -1.83 4.27 -16.34
C VAL A 186 -2.80 4.79 -15.27
N ASP A 187 -2.95 6.11 -15.14
CA ASP A 187 -3.88 6.75 -14.20
C ASP A 187 -5.29 6.86 -14.79
N ASN A 188 -5.41 7.11 -16.11
CA ASN A 188 -6.70 7.11 -16.81
C ASN A 188 -7.41 5.76 -16.69
N ASN A 189 -6.65 4.66 -16.68
CA ASN A 189 -7.18 3.31 -16.47
C ASN A 189 -7.87 3.14 -15.11
N VAL A 190 -7.47 3.91 -14.11
CA VAL A 190 -8.16 3.97 -12.80
C VAL A 190 -9.35 4.93 -12.88
N THR A 191 -9.10 6.15 -13.37
CA THR A 191 -10.07 7.25 -13.35
C THR A 191 -11.34 6.96 -14.13
N ARG A 192 -11.26 6.21 -15.24
CA ARG A 192 -12.42 5.85 -16.09
C ARG A 192 -13.50 5.06 -15.35
N HIS A 193 -13.15 4.36 -14.27
CA HIS A 193 -14.09 3.57 -13.49
C HIS A 193 -14.86 4.40 -12.46
N LEU A 194 -14.35 5.59 -12.08
CA LEU A 194 -14.86 6.34 -10.93
C LEU A 194 -16.34 6.72 -11.07
N ASP A 195 -16.78 7.18 -12.23
CA ASP A 195 -18.17 7.65 -12.40
C ASP A 195 -19.17 6.53 -12.16
N LYS A 196 -18.90 5.33 -12.66
CA LYS A 196 -19.72 4.14 -12.43
C LYS A 196 -19.63 3.66 -10.99
N THR A 197 -18.41 3.54 -10.45
CA THR A 197 -18.17 2.90 -9.16
C THR A 197 -18.64 3.76 -7.98
N LEU A 198 -18.51 5.08 -8.10
CA LEU A 198 -18.93 6.03 -7.07
C LEU A 198 -20.42 6.38 -7.14
N ALA A 199 -21.11 6.01 -8.22
CA ALA A 199 -22.54 6.21 -8.32
C ALA A 199 -23.25 5.37 -7.25
N PRO A 200 -24.15 5.98 -6.46
CA PRO A 200 -24.93 5.24 -5.49
C PRO A 200 -25.96 4.33 -6.19
N ASP A 201 -26.31 3.23 -5.54
CA ASP A 201 -27.41 2.36 -5.95
C ASP A 201 -28.79 3.03 -5.68
N GLU A 202 -29.87 2.29 -5.92
CA GLU A 202 -31.25 2.73 -5.67
C GLU A 202 -31.50 3.11 -4.20
N ASN A 203 -30.74 2.54 -3.27
CA ASN A 203 -30.80 2.83 -1.84
C ASN A 203 -29.80 3.92 -1.41
N LYS A 204 -29.24 4.65 -2.37
CA LYS A 204 -28.19 5.66 -2.17
C LYS A 204 -26.95 5.14 -1.43
N LYS A 205 -26.61 3.87 -1.64
CA LYS A 205 -25.41 3.24 -1.06
C LYS A 205 -24.38 2.96 -2.18
N PRO A 206 -23.09 3.06 -1.89
CA PRO A 206 -22.07 2.60 -2.84
C PRO A 206 -22.15 1.08 -3.00
N THR A 207 -21.81 0.59 -4.19
CA THR A 207 -21.86 -0.84 -4.53
C THR A 207 -20.68 -1.66 -3.97
N PHE A 208 -19.85 -1.06 -3.13
CA PHE A 208 -18.68 -1.65 -2.49
C PHE A 208 -18.64 -1.30 -1.00
N ASP A 209 -17.91 -2.10 -0.23
CA ASP A 209 -17.55 -1.81 1.16
C ASP A 209 -16.11 -1.29 1.25
N PHE A 210 -15.20 -1.82 0.42
CA PHE A 210 -13.80 -1.41 0.35
C PHE A 210 -13.39 -1.18 -1.10
N LEU A 211 -12.95 0.03 -1.43
CA LEU A 211 -12.45 0.39 -2.75
C LEU A 211 -10.98 0.78 -2.66
N VAL A 212 -10.14 0.16 -3.46
CA VAL A 212 -8.74 0.54 -3.64
C VAL A 212 -8.58 1.19 -4.99
N LEU A 213 -7.98 2.37 -5.00
CA LEU A 213 -7.56 3.11 -6.19
C LEU A 213 -6.06 3.34 -6.08
N HIS A 214 -5.28 2.85 -7.05
CA HIS A 214 -3.82 2.99 -7.02
C HIS A 214 -3.32 3.69 -8.28
N TYR A 215 -2.86 4.92 -8.11
CA TYR A 215 -2.35 5.81 -9.13
C TYR A 215 -0.83 5.75 -9.19
N LEU A 216 -0.26 5.49 -10.35
CA LEU A 216 1.18 5.24 -10.55
C LEU A 216 1.91 6.43 -11.20
N GLY A 217 1.17 7.33 -11.85
CA GLY A 217 1.75 8.36 -12.72
C GLY A 217 2.70 9.32 -12.01
N LEU A 218 2.50 9.61 -10.72
CA LEU A 218 3.38 10.49 -9.96
C LEU A 218 4.77 9.85 -9.77
N ASP A 219 4.82 8.59 -9.39
CA ASP A 219 6.06 7.82 -9.21
C ASP A 219 6.79 7.63 -10.55
N HIS A 220 6.06 7.34 -11.63
CA HIS A 220 6.62 7.25 -12.98
C HIS A 220 7.32 8.57 -13.41
N ILE A 221 6.72 9.73 -13.11
CA ILE A 221 7.38 11.02 -13.35
C ILE A 221 8.63 11.14 -12.47
N GLY A 222 8.56 10.74 -11.20
CA GLY A 222 9.69 10.73 -10.28
C GLY A 222 10.86 9.92 -10.81
N HIS A 223 10.61 8.71 -11.29
CA HIS A 223 11.64 7.84 -11.87
C HIS A 223 12.28 8.39 -13.15
N LEU A 224 11.53 9.11 -13.97
CA LEU A 224 12.05 9.66 -15.24
C LEU A 224 12.79 10.98 -15.05
N ASP A 225 12.22 11.88 -14.27
CA ASP A 225 12.62 13.29 -14.26
C ASP A 225 12.94 13.80 -12.83
N GLY A 226 12.79 12.95 -11.80
CA GLY A 226 12.98 13.32 -10.39
C GLY A 226 11.81 14.12 -9.78
N ALA A 227 11.85 14.26 -8.46
CA ALA A 227 10.80 14.93 -7.68
C ALA A 227 10.66 16.45 -7.97
N ARG A 228 11.64 17.05 -8.64
CA ARG A 228 11.62 18.47 -9.03
C ARG A 228 11.16 18.71 -10.46
N SER A 229 10.69 17.67 -11.14
CA SER A 229 10.17 17.79 -12.50
C SER A 229 9.01 18.78 -12.58
N PRO A 230 8.95 19.60 -13.63
CA PRO A 230 7.81 20.51 -13.86
C PRO A 230 6.49 19.74 -14.06
N LYS A 231 6.54 18.42 -14.31
CA LYS A 231 5.37 17.56 -14.46
C LYS A 231 4.72 17.16 -13.12
N ILE A 232 5.45 17.25 -12.01
CA ILE A 232 4.97 16.89 -10.66
C ILE A 232 3.75 17.73 -10.27
N ARG A 233 3.83 19.05 -10.42
CA ARG A 233 2.74 19.95 -10.02
C ARG A 233 1.43 19.69 -10.78
N PRO A 234 1.41 19.57 -12.11
CA PRO A 234 0.20 19.19 -12.85
C PRO A 234 -0.37 17.84 -12.42
N LYS A 235 0.48 16.84 -12.16
CA LYS A 235 0.06 15.52 -11.72
C LYS A 235 -0.55 15.55 -10.32
N LEU A 236 0.03 16.27 -9.37
CA LEU A 236 -0.54 16.46 -8.04
C LEU A 236 -1.89 17.18 -8.09
N LYS A 237 -2.02 18.18 -8.99
CA LYS A 237 -3.30 18.86 -9.22
C LYS A 237 -4.36 17.91 -9.77
N GLU A 238 -4.00 17.01 -10.69
CA GLU A 238 -4.88 15.95 -11.20
C GLU A 238 -5.35 15.03 -10.07
N MET A 239 -4.42 14.58 -9.20
CA MET A 239 -4.77 13.75 -8.03
C MET A 239 -5.69 14.49 -7.06
N ASP A 240 -5.47 15.77 -6.82
CA ASP A 240 -6.32 16.60 -5.98
C ASP A 240 -7.75 16.78 -6.54
N ASP A 241 -7.88 16.91 -7.86
CA ASP A 241 -9.18 16.96 -8.52
C ASP A 241 -9.93 15.62 -8.41
N ILE A 242 -9.20 14.49 -8.41
CA ILE A 242 -9.75 13.15 -8.15
C ILE A 242 -10.21 13.03 -6.70
N VAL A 243 -9.42 13.46 -5.72
CA VAL A 243 -9.82 13.53 -4.30
C VAL A 243 -11.12 14.31 -4.15
N LYS A 244 -11.22 15.49 -4.78
CA LYS A 244 -12.43 16.31 -4.80
C LYS A 244 -13.63 15.56 -5.40
N LYS A 245 -13.43 14.87 -6.53
CA LYS A 245 -14.48 14.09 -7.20
C LYS A 245 -15.01 12.99 -6.29
N ILE A 246 -14.11 12.21 -5.66
CA ILE A 246 -14.47 11.13 -4.74
C ILE A 246 -15.24 11.69 -3.54
N PHE A 247 -14.71 12.70 -2.87
CA PHE A 247 -15.35 13.27 -1.68
C PHE A 247 -16.72 13.87 -1.99
N THR A 248 -16.87 14.52 -3.14
CA THR A 248 -18.16 15.05 -3.61
C THR A 248 -19.17 13.93 -3.87
N ALA A 249 -18.72 12.79 -4.43
CA ALA A 249 -19.59 11.64 -4.66
C ALA A 249 -20.05 11.01 -3.33
N MET A 250 -19.13 10.87 -2.36
CA MET A 250 -19.43 10.36 -1.02
C MET A 250 -20.52 11.17 -0.31
N GLY A 251 -20.56 12.48 -0.53
CA GLY A 251 -21.61 13.36 0.01
C GLY A 251 -23.03 13.06 -0.49
N LYS A 252 -23.18 12.22 -1.51
CA LYS A 252 -24.49 11.78 -2.05
C LYS A 252 -24.96 10.45 -1.47
N TRP A 253 -24.15 9.80 -0.65
CA TRP A 253 -24.48 8.50 -0.05
C TRP A 253 -25.23 8.66 1.26
N ASP A 254 -26.22 7.79 1.49
CA ASP A 254 -26.89 7.64 2.79
C ASP A 254 -26.09 6.75 3.76
N ARG A 255 -24.87 6.38 3.38
CA ARG A 255 -23.91 5.58 4.16
C ARG A 255 -22.66 6.42 4.45
N THR A 256 -22.19 6.37 5.69
CA THR A 256 -20.93 7.02 6.05
C THR A 256 -19.77 6.40 5.27
N GLY A 257 -18.94 7.23 4.67
CA GLY A 257 -17.73 6.83 3.96
C GLY A 257 -16.48 7.41 4.60
N VAL A 258 -15.37 6.68 4.49
CA VAL A 258 -14.04 7.15 4.88
C VAL A 258 -13.15 7.14 3.65
N LEU A 259 -12.57 8.29 3.33
CA LEU A 259 -11.55 8.42 2.28
C LEU A 259 -10.19 8.53 2.94
N ILE A 260 -9.31 7.58 2.62
CA ILE A 260 -7.91 7.56 3.03
C ILE A 260 -7.07 7.82 1.78
N VAL A 261 -6.30 8.90 1.77
CA VAL A 261 -5.35 9.21 0.70
C VAL A 261 -3.94 9.08 1.27
N CYS A 262 -3.10 8.27 0.65
CA CYS A 262 -1.73 8.07 1.13
C CYS A 262 -0.77 7.78 -0.03
N GLY A 263 0.53 7.95 0.20
CA GLY A 263 1.57 7.30 -0.59
C GLY A 263 1.87 5.92 -0.02
N ASP A 264 2.43 5.05 -0.82
CA ASP A 264 3.04 3.79 -0.37
C ASP A 264 4.47 4.03 0.09
N HIS A 265 5.20 4.92 -0.57
CA HIS A 265 6.51 5.46 -0.21
C HIS A 265 6.66 6.93 -0.64
N GLY A 266 7.79 7.52 -0.37
CA GLY A 266 8.20 8.82 -0.93
C GLY A 266 9.12 8.64 -2.13
N MET A 267 9.69 9.74 -2.62
CA MET A 267 10.70 9.72 -3.68
C MET A 267 11.86 10.67 -3.33
N ARG A 268 13.04 10.37 -3.86
CA ARG A 268 14.21 11.24 -3.75
C ARG A 268 14.14 12.40 -4.76
N ASP A 269 14.91 13.46 -4.51
CA ASP A 269 14.95 14.63 -5.41
C ASP A 269 15.50 14.28 -6.80
N ALA A 270 16.32 13.23 -6.90
CA ALA A 270 16.93 12.76 -8.15
C ALA A 270 16.22 11.55 -8.79
N GLY A 271 15.08 11.13 -8.24
CA GLY A 271 14.35 9.95 -8.67
C GLY A 271 14.68 8.69 -7.90
#